data_7c98f4523475c47da86da07e14718e4f
#
_entry.id   7c98f4523475c47da86da07e14718e4f
#
_cell.length_a   1.000
_cell.length_b   1.000
_cell.length_c   1.000
_cell.angle_alpha   90.00
_cell.angle_beta   90.00
_cell.angle_gamma   90.00
#
_symmetry.space_group_name_H-M   'P 1'
#
loop_
_entity.id
_entity.type
_entity.pdbx_description
1 polymer ?
#
loop_
_entity_poly.entity_id
_entity_poly.type
_entity_poly.pdbx_seq_one_letter_code
_entity_poly.pdbx_strand_id
1 'polypeptide(L)'
;MADPGTLSTVASITSGFGVAMLFFRIQRELQMGKEGEPVWIPLADWLLVCATLVSLLLVILPLVALTAAAGVLRRLPAAACSASSVLVAGYILSILAHYRLLFGRKRTGPRANPEPAEKILVFMTGALALALFTYILLAAE
;
A
#
# COMPACT_ATOMS: atom_id res chain seq x y z
N MET A 1 20.36 -10.99 6.58
CA MET A 1 18.90 -10.91 6.93
C MET A 1 18.66 -9.61 7.62
N ALA A 2 17.53 -8.94 7.34
CA ALA A 2 17.17 -7.71 8.05
C ALA A 2 16.88 -8.04 9.52
N ASP A 3 17.31 -7.12 10.41
CA ASP A 3 17.07 -7.24 11.84
C ASP A 3 15.56 -7.15 12.17
N PRO A 4 15.02 -8.01 13.06
CA PRO A 4 13.61 -7.98 13.46
C PRO A 4 13.14 -6.61 13.98
N GLY A 5 14.00 -5.89 14.72
CA GLY A 5 13.70 -4.55 15.21
C GLY A 5 13.51 -3.55 14.04
N THR A 6 14.37 -3.61 13.04
CA THR A 6 14.24 -2.79 11.83
C THR A 6 12.94 -3.10 11.09
N LEU A 7 12.61 -4.39 10.90
CA LEU A 7 11.37 -4.79 10.22
C LEU A 7 10.12 -4.31 10.99
N SER A 8 10.12 -4.46 12.31
CA SER A 8 9.04 -3.97 13.18
C SER A 8 8.88 -2.46 13.07
N THR A 9 9.98 -1.71 13.09
CA THR A 9 9.97 -0.25 12.98
C THR A 9 9.39 0.19 11.62
N VAL A 10 9.87 -0.37 10.51
CA VAL A 10 9.36 -0.03 9.17
C VAL A 10 7.88 -0.39 9.05
N ALA A 11 7.47 -1.57 9.51
CA ALA A 11 6.08 -1.99 9.46
C ALA A 11 5.17 -1.10 10.33
N SER A 12 5.64 -0.68 11.51
CA SER A 12 4.88 0.23 12.38
C SER A 12 4.70 1.61 11.75
N ILE A 13 5.75 2.17 11.14
CA ILE A 13 5.67 3.43 10.41
C ILE A 13 4.70 3.29 9.22
N THR A 14 4.81 2.23 8.43
CA THR A 14 3.93 1.96 7.28
C THR A 14 2.47 1.83 7.71
N SER A 15 2.21 1.08 8.79
CA SER A 15 0.86 0.89 9.31
C SER A 15 0.28 2.18 9.88
N GLY A 16 1.07 2.93 10.67
CA GLY A 16 0.66 4.21 11.23
C GLY A 16 0.34 5.24 10.14
N PHE A 17 1.19 5.35 9.12
CA PHE A 17 0.93 6.18 7.95
C PHE A 17 -0.34 5.73 7.22
N GLY A 18 -0.50 4.43 6.97
CA GLY A 18 -1.66 3.87 6.31
C GLY A 18 -2.96 4.20 7.01
N VAL A 19 -3.03 3.95 8.33
CA VAL A 19 -4.22 4.26 9.14
C VAL A 19 -4.51 5.77 9.14
N ALA A 20 -3.50 6.62 9.32
CA ALA A 20 -3.67 8.07 9.31
C ALA A 20 -4.20 8.57 7.97
N MET A 21 -3.64 8.12 6.86
CA MET A 21 -4.08 8.51 5.52
C MET A 21 -5.49 8.04 5.21
N LEU A 22 -5.86 6.80 5.59
CA LEU A 22 -7.23 6.29 5.44
C LEU A 22 -8.22 7.13 6.25
N PHE A 23 -7.86 7.53 7.46
CA PHE A 23 -8.69 8.38 8.29
C PHE A 23 -8.93 9.76 7.67
N PHE A 24 -7.88 10.41 7.15
CA PHE A 24 -8.01 11.67 6.42
C PHE A 24 -8.86 11.53 5.15
N ARG A 25 -8.74 10.42 4.44
CA ARG A 25 -9.54 10.14 3.26
C ARG A 25 -11.03 10.01 3.61
N ILE A 26 -11.34 9.22 4.64
CA ILE A 26 -12.73 9.05 5.12
C ILE A 26 -13.31 10.39 5.57
N GLN A 27 -12.57 11.18 6.34
CA GLN A 27 -13.04 12.50 6.77
C GLN A 27 -13.35 13.41 5.59
N ARG A 28 -12.47 13.44 4.58
CA ARG A 28 -12.67 14.24 3.37
C ARG A 28 -13.93 13.80 2.61
N GLU A 29 -14.14 12.51 2.42
CA GLU A 29 -15.31 12.00 1.71
C GLU A 29 -16.62 12.30 2.46
N LEU A 30 -16.60 12.20 3.80
CA LEU A 30 -17.74 12.60 4.62
C LEU A 30 -18.06 14.11 4.50
N GLN A 31 -17.03 14.94 4.38
CA GLN A 31 -17.21 16.40 4.19
C GLN A 31 -17.79 16.70 2.80
N MET A 32 -17.22 16.13 1.74
CA MET A 32 -17.72 16.27 0.37
C MET A 32 -19.15 15.79 0.22
N GLY A 33 -19.51 14.67 0.86
CA GLY A 33 -20.88 14.15 0.87
C GLY A 33 -21.90 15.12 1.50
N LYS A 34 -21.49 15.90 2.51
CA LYS A 34 -22.33 16.95 3.13
C LYS A 34 -22.55 18.15 2.18
N GLU A 35 -21.61 18.43 1.32
CA GLU A 35 -21.67 19.51 0.34
C GLU A 35 -22.45 19.10 -0.93
N GLY A 36 -22.95 17.86 -1.02
CA GLY A 36 -23.71 17.36 -2.17
C GLY A 36 -22.83 17.00 -3.37
N GLU A 37 -21.52 17.01 -3.19
CA GLU A 37 -20.56 16.60 -4.23
C GLU A 37 -20.55 15.06 -4.35
N PRO A 38 -20.35 14.50 -5.56
CA PRO A 38 -20.29 13.06 -5.75
C PRO A 38 -19.07 12.48 -5.02
N VAL A 39 -19.33 11.49 -4.15
CA VAL A 39 -18.28 10.76 -3.45
C VAL A 39 -17.40 10.01 -4.46
N TRP A 40 -16.08 10.19 -4.36
CA TRP A 40 -15.12 9.62 -5.27
C TRP A 40 -13.98 8.92 -4.55
N ILE A 41 -14.04 7.60 -4.47
CA ILE A 41 -13.01 6.78 -3.84
C ILE A 41 -12.00 6.34 -4.91
N PRO A 42 -10.73 6.81 -4.87
CA PRO A 42 -9.70 6.36 -5.79
C PRO A 42 -9.41 4.86 -5.62
N LEU A 43 -9.18 4.17 -6.73
CA LEU A 43 -8.76 2.76 -6.70
C LEU A 43 -7.41 2.58 -5.95
N ALA A 44 -6.58 3.61 -5.97
CA ALA A 44 -5.32 3.66 -5.24
C ALA A 44 -5.46 3.43 -3.72
N ASP A 45 -6.58 3.80 -3.11
CA ASP A 45 -6.77 3.64 -1.66
C ASP A 45 -6.71 2.16 -1.24
N TRP A 46 -7.03 1.22 -2.15
CA TRP A 46 -6.86 -0.21 -1.89
C TRP A 46 -5.39 -0.64 -1.73
N LEU A 47 -4.45 0.04 -2.42
CA LEU A 47 -3.02 -0.23 -2.20
C LEU A 47 -2.62 0.11 -0.76
N LEU A 48 -3.16 1.21 -0.23
CA LEU A 48 -2.88 1.65 1.14
C LEU A 48 -3.49 0.70 2.18
N VAL A 49 -4.73 0.25 1.95
CA VAL A 49 -5.38 -0.77 2.79
C VAL A 49 -4.56 -2.06 2.79
N CYS A 50 -4.19 -2.56 1.61
CA CYS A 50 -3.38 -3.76 1.50
C CYS A 50 -2.01 -3.60 2.18
N ALA A 51 -1.32 -2.47 1.99
CA ALA A 51 -0.03 -2.21 2.63
C ALA A 51 -0.14 -2.24 4.16
N THR A 52 -1.18 -1.61 4.70
CA THR A 52 -1.46 -1.57 6.15
C THR A 52 -1.72 -2.97 6.69
N LEU A 53 -2.62 -3.73 6.05
CA LEU A 53 -2.96 -5.09 6.48
C LEU A 53 -1.77 -6.04 6.36
N VAL A 54 -1.00 -5.98 5.27
CA VAL A 54 0.22 -6.78 5.09
C VAL A 54 1.24 -6.48 6.20
N SER A 55 1.45 -5.20 6.53
CA SER A 55 2.37 -4.80 7.60
C SER A 55 1.90 -5.30 8.97
N LEU A 56 0.62 -5.18 9.30
CA LEU A 56 0.09 -5.62 10.59
C LEU A 56 0.06 -7.15 10.71
N LEU A 57 -0.47 -7.85 9.71
CA LEU A 57 -0.75 -9.28 9.81
C LEU A 57 0.44 -10.16 9.45
N LEU A 58 1.30 -9.73 8.52
CA LEU A 58 2.41 -10.55 8.02
C LEU A 58 3.80 -10.07 8.48
N VAL A 59 3.90 -8.91 9.13
CA VAL A 59 5.15 -8.46 9.76
C VAL A 59 4.99 -8.40 11.27
N ILE A 60 4.13 -7.52 11.79
CA ILE A 60 4.05 -7.26 13.23
C ILE A 60 3.53 -8.49 13.97
N LEU A 61 2.42 -9.06 13.53
CA LEU A 61 1.83 -10.21 14.21
C LEU A 61 2.77 -11.41 14.27
N PRO A 62 3.45 -11.86 13.20
CA PRO A 62 4.43 -12.94 13.30
C PRO A 62 5.62 -12.60 14.19
N LEU A 63 6.14 -11.37 14.16
CA LEU A 63 7.26 -10.97 15.02
C LEU A 63 6.90 -10.99 16.51
N VAL A 64 5.65 -10.72 16.85
CA VAL A 64 5.16 -10.73 18.24
C VAL A 64 4.76 -12.14 18.69
N ALA A 65 4.08 -12.90 17.83
CA ALA A 65 3.49 -14.19 18.19
C ALA A 65 4.41 -15.39 17.97
N LEU A 66 5.35 -15.31 17.01
CA LEU A 66 6.18 -16.44 16.58
C LEU A 66 7.65 -16.20 16.94
N THR A 67 8.00 -16.41 18.19
CA THR A 67 9.38 -16.21 18.71
C THR A 67 10.41 -17.22 18.18
N ALA A 68 9.98 -18.32 17.54
CA ALA A 68 10.83 -19.41 17.08
C ALA A 68 10.43 -19.97 15.70
N ALA A 69 10.09 -19.09 14.75
CA ALA A 69 9.73 -19.52 13.39
C ALA A 69 10.95 -20.05 12.62
N ALA A 70 10.80 -21.23 11.99
CA ALA A 70 11.82 -21.86 11.16
C ALA A 70 11.40 -21.89 9.67
N GLY A 71 12.37 -22.07 8.78
CA GLY A 71 12.12 -22.22 7.35
C GLY A 71 11.52 -20.97 6.69
N VAL A 72 10.51 -21.17 5.83
CA VAL A 72 9.82 -20.12 5.07
C VAL A 72 9.19 -19.04 5.96
N LEU A 73 8.67 -19.42 7.14
CA LEU A 73 8.08 -18.48 8.10
C LEU A 73 9.06 -17.44 8.62
N ARG A 74 10.36 -17.74 8.66
CA ARG A 74 11.40 -16.80 9.07
C ARG A 74 11.59 -15.65 8.07
N ARG A 75 11.27 -15.86 6.80
CA ARG A 75 11.41 -14.86 5.73
C ARG A 75 10.13 -14.05 5.51
N LEU A 76 9.01 -14.53 6.01
CA LEU A 76 7.70 -13.91 5.83
C LEU A 76 7.68 -12.43 6.23
N PRO A 77 8.20 -11.99 7.39
CA PRO A 77 8.21 -10.58 7.76
C PRO A 77 9.01 -9.70 6.79
N ALA A 78 10.17 -10.18 6.30
CA ALA A 78 10.99 -9.43 5.35
C ALA A 78 10.31 -9.31 3.99
N ALA A 79 9.74 -10.40 3.47
CA ALA A 79 8.98 -10.41 2.22
C ALA A 79 7.77 -9.48 2.30
N ALA A 80 7.01 -9.56 3.40
CA ALA A 80 5.84 -8.72 3.64
C ALA A 80 6.19 -7.23 3.80
N CYS A 81 7.28 -6.93 4.53
CA CYS A 81 7.76 -5.56 4.71
C CYS A 81 8.17 -4.93 3.38
N SER A 82 8.88 -5.68 2.53
CA SER A 82 9.26 -5.22 1.19
C SER A 82 8.04 -4.99 0.29
N ALA A 83 7.08 -5.91 0.29
CA ALA A 83 5.85 -5.79 -0.47
C ALA A 83 5.01 -4.58 -0.02
N SER A 84 4.84 -4.37 1.28
CA SER A 84 4.09 -3.24 1.82
C SER A 84 4.74 -1.90 1.46
N SER A 85 6.07 -1.82 1.45
CA SER A 85 6.80 -0.63 1.02
C SER A 85 6.55 -0.30 -0.46
N VAL A 86 6.52 -1.31 -1.33
CA VAL A 86 6.16 -1.15 -2.75
C VAL A 86 4.72 -0.67 -2.90
N LEU A 87 3.77 -1.23 -2.13
CA LEU A 87 2.38 -0.81 -2.16
C LEU A 87 2.20 0.65 -1.75
N VAL A 88 2.91 1.13 -0.72
CA VAL A 88 2.89 2.55 -0.31
C VAL A 88 3.48 3.45 -1.39
N ALA A 89 4.62 3.08 -1.98
CA ALA A 89 5.21 3.85 -3.07
C ALA A 89 4.25 3.93 -4.28
N GLY A 90 3.64 2.81 -4.65
CA GLY A 90 2.65 2.76 -5.73
C GLY A 90 1.38 3.54 -5.41
N TYR A 91 0.95 3.59 -4.15
CA TYR A 91 -0.15 4.44 -3.70
C TYR A 91 0.12 5.91 -4.04
N ILE A 92 1.31 6.41 -3.68
CA ILE A 92 1.69 7.81 -3.94
C ILE A 92 1.63 8.11 -5.45
N LEU A 93 2.21 7.25 -6.29
CA LEU A 93 2.20 7.41 -7.74
C LEU A 93 0.78 7.33 -8.32
N SER A 94 -0.04 6.40 -7.82
CA SER A 94 -1.41 6.22 -8.27
C SER A 94 -2.32 7.40 -7.90
N ILE A 95 -2.12 8.00 -6.73
CA ILE A 95 -2.82 9.24 -6.33
C ILE A 95 -2.43 10.40 -7.24
N LEU A 96 -1.14 10.56 -7.56
CA LEU A 96 -0.68 11.58 -8.50
C LEU A 96 -1.30 11.38 -9.90
N ALA A 97 -1.43 10.13 -10.35
CA ALA A 97 -2.09 9.81 -11.62
C ALA A 97 -3.60 10.07 -11.55
N HIS A 98 -4.27 9.75 -10.44
CA HIS A 98 -5.69 10.04 -10.21
C HIS A 98 -5.99 11.52 -10.37
N TYR A 99 -5.15 12.38 -9.82
CA TYR A 99 -5.26 13.84 -9.98
C TYR A 99 -4.65 14.39 -11.27
N ARG A 100 -4.16 13.53 -12.17
CA ARG A 100 -3.47 13.90 -13.43
C ARG A 100 -2.23 14.78 -13.22
N LEU A 101 -1.59 14.69 -12.08
CA LEU A 101 -0.40 15.49 -11.73
C LEU A 101 0.90 14.83 -12.23
N LEU A 102 0.91 13.51 -12.38
CA LEU A 102 2.11 12.74 -12.69
C LEU A 102 2.79 13.13 -14.01
N PHE A 103 2.01 13.62 -15.00
CA PHE A 103 2.52 13.95 -16.33
C PHE A 103 2.38 15.43 -16.67
N GLY A 104 2.20 16.31 -15.68
CA GLY A 104 2.09 17.76 -15.88
C GLY A 104 0.94 18.20 -16.81
N ARG A 105 0.02 17.32 -17.13
CA ARG A 105 -1.09 17.61 -18.03
C ARG A 105 -2.16 18.41 -17.32
N LYS A 106 -2.45 19.60 -17.86
CA LYS A 106 -3.65 20.37 -17.47
C LYS A 106 -4.89 19.49 -17.69
N ARG A 107 -5.77 19.50 -16.72
CA ARG A 107 -7.00 18.71 -16.72
C ARG A 107 -7.94 19.19 -17.84
N THR A 108 -7.91 18.48 -18.98
CA THR A 108 -8.81 18.72 -20.11
C THR A 108 -9.74 17.51 -20.27
N GLY A 109 -11.05 17.78 -20.37
CA GLY A 109 -12.08 16.77 -20.59
C GLY A 109 -12.70 16.14 -19.34
N PRO A 110 -13.77 15.33 -19.53
CA PRO A 110 -14.50 14.69 -18.44
C PRO A 110 -13.61 13.73 -17.65
N ARG A 111 -13.86 13.63 -16.36
CA ARG A 111 -13.12 12.76 -15.43
C ARG A 111 -13.65 11.34 -15.52
N ALA A 112 -12.77 10.38 -15.77
CA ALA A 112 -13.12 8.97 -15.66
C ALA A 112 -12.88 8.49 -14.20
N ASN A 113 -13.73 7.58 -13.71
CA ASN A 113 -13.59 7.00 -12.38
C ASN A 113 -13.51 5.46 -12.49
N PRO A 114 -12.37 4.85 -12.16
CA PRO A 114 -11.06 5.47 -11.94
C PRO A 114 -10.37 5.89 -13.24
N GLU A 115 -9.41 6.80 -13.15
CA GLU A 115 -8.60 7.24 -14.30
C GLU A 115 -7.79 6.08 -14.88
N PRO A 116 -7.64 5.96 -16.22
CA PRO A 116 -6.92 4.84 -16.84
C PRO A 116 -5.47 4.68 -16.37
N ALA A 117 -4.76 5.81 -16.16
CA ALA A 117 -3.39 5.79 -15.66
C ALA A 117 -3.32 5.28 -14.21
N GLU A 118 -4.29 5.62 -13.39
CA GLU A 118 -4.43 5.10 -12.02
C GLU A 118 -4.60 3.59 -12.03
N LYS A 119 -5.52 3.07 -12.87
CA LYS A 119 -5.72 1.61 -13.01
C LYS A 119 -4.43 0.89 -13.33
N ILE A 120 -3.71 1.35 -14.35
CA ILE A 120 -2.45 0.73 -14.77
C ILE A 120 -1.45 0.72 -13.61
N LEU A 121 -1.27 1.86 -12.92
CA LEU A 121 -0.33 1.95 -11.82
C LEU A 121 -0.71 1.05 -10.64
N VAL A 122 -1.99 0.99 -10.28
CA VAL A 122 -2.46 0.10 -9.20
C VAL A 122 -2.19 -1.37 -9.53
N PHE A 123 -2.54 -1.82 -10.74
CA PHE A 123 -2.30 -3.22 -11.13
C PHE A 123 -0.81 -3.54 -11.26
N MET A 124 0.00 -2.65 -11.84
CA MET A 124 1.45 -2.83 -11.93
C MET A 124 2.10 -2.87 -10.54
N THR A 125 1.68 -2.00 -9.63
CA THR A 125 2.17 -1.99 -8.24
C THR A 125 1.81 -3.28 -7.52
N GLY A 126 0.57 -3.74 -7.64
CA GLY A 126 0.13 -5.00 -7.05
C GLY A 126 0.92 -6.20 -7.57
N ALA A 127 1.11 -6.27 -8.90
CA ALA A 127 1.91 -7.32 -9.53
C ALA A 127 3.38 -7.28 -9.07
N LEU A 128 3.99 -6.09 -8.99
CA LEU A 128 5.37 -5.92 -8.53
C LEU A 128 5.51 -6.30 -7.06
N ALA A 129 4.57 -5.88 -6.19
CA ALA A 129 4.58 -6.23 -4.77
C ALA A 129 4.47 -7.75 -4.58
N LEU A 130 3.58 -8.40 -5.33
CA LEU A 130 3.41 -9.86 -5.29
C LEU A 130 4.67 -10.59 -5.81
N ALA A 131 5.24 -10.13 -6.91
CA ALA A 131 6.47 -10.70 -7.47
C ALA A 131 7.64 -10.58 -6.48
N LEU A 132 7.81 -9.42 -5.86
CA LEU A 132 8.86 -9.21 -4.86
C LEU A 132 8.62 -10.05 -3.60
N PHE A 133 7.38 -10.14 -3.13
CA PHE A 133 7.00 -10.98 -2.00
C PHE A 133 7.36 -12.44 -2.26
N THR A 134 6.92 -12.99 -3.40
CA THR A 134 7.19 -14.39 -3.77
C THR A 134 8.68 -14.63 -4.01
N TYR A 135 9.37 -13.69 -4.65
CA TYR A 135 10.82 -13.80 -4.85
C TYR A 135 11.58 -13.89 -3.52
N ILE A 136 11.32 -12.99 -2.56
CA ILE A 136 12.01 -13.02 -1.25
C ILE A 136 11.64 -14.28 -0.45
N LEU A 137 10.37 -14.71 -0.54
CA LEU A 137 9.90 -15.88 0.17
C LEU A 137 10.52 -17.17 -0.37
N LEU A 138 10.68 -17.27 -1.69
CA LEU A 138 11.20 -18.44 -2.41
C LEU A 138 12.70 -18.35 -2.71
N ALA A 139 13.31 -17.15 -2.62
CA ALA A 139 14.75 -16.98 -2.83
C ALA A 139 15.49 -17.91 -1.85
N ALA A 140 15.75 -19.08 -2.35
CA ALA A 140 16.40 -20.15 -1.62
C ALA A 140 17.85 -19.76 -1.35
N GLU A 141 18.31 -20.04 -0.15
CA GLU A 141 19.57 -20.67 0.23
C GLU A 141 20.86 -20.07 -0.33
#